data_5bd4a9642fb0417f7c49ebbe35d39517
#
_entry.id   5bd4a9642fb0417f7c49ebbe35d39517
#
_cell.length_a   1.000
_cell.length_b   1.000
_cell.length_c   1.000
_cell.angle_alpha   90.00
_cell.angle_beta   90.00
_cell.angle_gamma   90.00
#
_symmetry.space_group_name_H-M   'P 1'
#
loop_
_entity.id
_entity.type
_entity.pdbx_description
1 polymer ?
#
loop_
_entity_poly.entity_id
_entity_poly.type
_entity_poly.pdbx_seq_one_letter_code
_entity_poly.pdbx_strand_id
1 'polypeptide(L)'
;DFMQFFLMSIVFKAATATTIALLIWLLISLIGNILFVSATAGTFAAAEILLYKNISEQSTLSFFKTFNLFSLFDYKITTEYNLISFFGIPIRAELLIWIIVLSVMLLLSAVVVLGAKRNYPMRTPSKLFSFFGAIFKKLSIACSKIQSIVYAGRFETYKIMHIGKGFFVIAVFILILAFSFNTNQLVFSPTESFLNDYYDEHGGKLNSAVYDSISEMQAQAQTVQAEFEKKAEQYSKGMISFEEYELARAKNAAYDTVRQAAAVLLEQVNRIEPLKEKGITPVLINEKGYNALFSPQSNQTEILLLLCAVSIMFSGVFPIEKSSNMICINRCAKNGRNRLWSKKIIAVIPKVFVLTAISYFFYAFQIAYLYRLDFLSADIQNLECLQNVDLSISVFQYLLLNFAFEFIFVLAASLIVSAISAFISQFAVIIISASIFVLPGALSSAGISALSSISASHLFNFNSVVIQDGMNIKNFALHIVLAAAAVLLLYLS
;
A
#
# COMPACT_ATOMS: atom_id res chain seq x y z
N ASP A 1 -37.86 8.53 -11.13
CA ASP A 1 -37.83 7.52 -12.18
C ASP A 1 -36.41 7.02 -12.44
N PHE A 2 -36.26 5.67 -12.58
CA PHE A 2 -34.96 5.02 -12.78
C PHE A 2 -34.18 5.59 -13.97
N MET A 3 -34.87 5.87 -15.08
CA MET A 3 -34.25 6.45 -16.29
C MET A 3 -33.69 7.85 -16.03
N GLN A 4 -34.41 8.67 -15.28
CA GLN A 4 -33.96 10.03 -14.93
C GLN A 4 -32.72 9.96 -14.02
N PHE A 5 -32.71 9.08 -13.04
CA PHE A 5 -31.52 8.80 -12.18
C PHE A 5 -30.33 8.36 -13.00
N PHE A 6 -30.53 7.41 -13.92
CA PHE A 6 -29.46 6.89 -14.77
C PHE A 6 -28.88 7.98 -15.68
N LEU A 7 -29.73 8.80 -16.31
CA LEU A 7 -29.29 9.93 -17.15
C LEU A 7 -28.53 10.98 -16.33
N MET A 8 -29.01 11.35 -15.15
CA MET A 8 -28.30 12.28 -14.25
C MET A 8 -26.95 11.74 -13.81
N SER A 9 -26.84 10.46 -13.49
CA SER A 9 -25.58 9.80 -13.15
C SER A 9 -24.56 9.88 -14.30
N ILE A 10 -24.99 9.63 -15.55
CA ILE A 10 -24.10 9.73 -16.72
C ILE A 10 -23.63 11.17 -16.92
N VAL A 11 -24.53 12.14 -16.87
CA VAL A 11 -24.20 13.56 -17.05
C VAL A 11 -23.22 14.03 -15.97
N PHE A 12 -23.44 13.61 -14.73
CA PHE A 12 -22.58 13.96 -13.61
C PHE A 12 -21.16 13.36 -13.77
N LYS A 13 -21.07 12.08 -14.12
CA LYS A 13 -19.79 11.41 -14.39
C LYS A 13 -19.05 12.03 -15.56
N ALA A 14 -19.76 12.42 -16.60
CA ALA A 14 -19.19 13.12 -17.75
C ALA A 14 -18.67 14.53 -17.36
N ALA A 15 -19.40 15.28 -16.55
CA ALA A 15 -18.95 16.58 -16.04
C ALA A 15 -17.69 16.45 -15.17
N THR A 16 -17.66 15.46 -14.28
CA THR A 16 -16.49 15.17 -13.42
C THR A 16 -15.28 14.77 -14.27
N ALA A 17 -15.45 13.87 -15.24
CA ALA A 17 -14.39 13.46 -16.16
C ALA A 17 -13.84 14.65 -16.98
N THR A 18 -14.72 15.53 -17.44
CA THR A 18 -14.35 16.76 -18.17
C THR A 18 -13.53 17.70 -17.27
N THR A 19 -13.93 17.86 -16.01
CA THR A 19 -13.20 18.66 -15.02
C THR A 19 -11.78 18.13 -14.80
N ILE A 20 -11.62 16.81 -14.67
CA ILE A 20 -10.30 16.16 -14.54
C ILE A 20 -9.47 16.38 -15.81
N ALA A 21 -10.05 16.22 -16.98
CA ALA A 21 -9.33 16.45 -18.25
C ALA A 21 -8.85 17.90 -18.38
N LEU A 22 -9.65 18.88 -18.00
CA LEU A 22 -9.28 20.30 -17.98
C LEU A 22 -8.16 20.57 -16.95
N LEU A 23 -8.20 19.93 -15.79
CA LEU A 23 -7.16 20.04 -14.76
C LEU A 23 -5.83 19.47 -15.26
N ILE A 24 -5.84 18.30 -15.89
CA ILE A 24 -4.64 17.70 -16.50
C ILE A 24 -4.12 18.61 -17.61
N TRP A 25 -4.97 19.15 -18.46
CA TRP A 25 -4.57 20.10 -19.50
C TRP A 25 -3.93 21.36 -18.91
N LEU A 26 -4.52 21.92 -17.85
CA LEU A 26 -3.95 23.05 -17.13
C LEU A 26 -2.55 22.70 -16.59
N LEU A 27 -2.38 21.54 -15.99
CA LEU A 27 -1.07 21.07 -15.51
C LEU A 27 -0.05 20.95 -16.65
N ILE A 28 -0.45 20.40 -17.80
CA ILE A 28 0.40 20.31 -18.98
C ILE A 28 0.84 21.71 -19.42
N SER A 29 -0.09 22.66 -19.45
CA SER A 29 0.17 24.04 -19.89
C SER A 29 1.09 24.80 -18.92
N LEU A 30 0.99 24.56 -17.62
CA LEU A 30 1.79 25.22 -16.59
C LEU A 30 3.20 24.62 -16.44
N ILE A 31 3.31 23.30 -16.53
CA ILE A 31 4.54 22.60 -16.17
C ILE A 31 5.44 22.36 -17.40
N GLY A 32 4.85 22.22 -18.60
CA GLY A 32 5.57 22.03 -19.87
C GLY A 32 6.45 20.75 -19.96
N ASN A 33 6.53 19.96 -18.89
CA ASN A 33 7.26 18.71 -18.83
C ASN A 33 6.32 17.58 -18.42
N ILE A 34 6.13 16.64 -19.33
CA ILE A 34 5.15 15.56 -19.18
C ILE A 34 5.41 14.64 -17.98
N LEU A 35 6.68 14.46 -17.59
CA LEU A 35 7.03 13.69 -16.39
C LEU A 35 6.56 14.35 -15.11
N PHE A 36 6.70 15.67 -15.03
CA PHE A 36 6.21 16.41 -13.87
C PHE A 36 4.68 16.43 -13.84
N VAL A 37 4.04 16.54 -15.01
CA VAL A 37 2.59 16.47 -15.11
C VAL A 37 2.10 15.09 -14.66
N SER A 38 2.68 14.01 -15.14
CA SER A 38 2.29 12.65 -14.75
C SER A 38 2.56 12.38 -13.26
N ALA A 39 3.69 12.85 -12.73
CA ALA A 39 3.99 12.72 -11.31
C ALA A 39 3.03 13.53 -10.43
N THR A 40 2.73 14.79 -10.80
CA THR A 40 1.78 15.61 -10.04
C THR A 40 0.36 15.09 -10.14
N ALA A 41 -0.10 14.65 -11.31
CA ALA A 41 -1.40 14.03 -11.48
C ALA A 41 -1.52 12.70 -10.72
N GLY A 42 -0.48 11.87 -10.77
CA GLY A 42 -0.41 10.63 -10.01
C GLY A 42 -0.40 10.85 -8.50
N THR A 43 0.34 11.85 -8.01
CA THR A 43 0.34 12.23 -6.58
C THR A 43 -1.01 12.72 -6.13
N PHE A 44 -1.67 13.54 -6.96
CA PHE A 44 -3.00 14.04 -6.67
C PHE A 44 -4.02 12.91 -6.63
N ALA A 45 -4.01 12.01 -7.61
CA ALA A 45 -4.89 10.84 -7.63
C ALA A 45 -4.65 9.92 -6.42
N ALA A 46 -3.38 9.68 -6.05
CA ALA A 46 -3.05 8.89 -4.87
C ALA A 46 -3.55 9.55 -3.58
N ALA A 47 -3.36 10.86 -3.42
CA ALA A 47 -3.87 11.61 -2.27
C ALA A 47 -5.40 11.52 -2.17
N GLU A 48 -6.10 11.65 -3.30
CA GLU A 48 -7.56 11.51 -3.37
C GLU A 48 -8.03 10.11 -2.94
N ILE A 49 -7.37 9.04 -3.41
CA ILE A 49 -7.67 7.65 -3.01
C ILE A 49 -7.47 7.47 -1.50
N LEU A 50 -6.38 8.01 -0.97
CA LEU A 50 -6.04 7.89 0.44
C LEU A 50 -7.02 8.65 1.33
N LEU A 51 -7.40 9.87 0.95
CA LEU A 51 -8.42 10.64 1.64
C LEU A 51 -9.77 9.90 1.63
N TYR A 52 -10.15 9.32 0.49
CA TYR A 52 -11.40 8.57 0.37
C TYR A 52 -11.45 7.34 1.29
N LYS A 53 -10.33 6.59 1.38
CA LYS A 53 -10.26 5.36 2.18
C LYS A 53 -10.12 5.62 3.69
N ASN A 54 -9.33 6.63 4.08
CA ASN A 54 -8.91 6.80 5.47
C ASN A 54 -9.82 7.75 6.27
N ILE A 55 -10.64 8.58 5.63
CA ILE A 55 -11.56 9.47 6.33
C ILE A 55 -12.85 8.73 6.66
N SER A 56 -13.16 8.61 7.96
CA SER A 56 -14.45 8.11 8.43
C SER A 56 -15.57 9.11 8.12
N GLU A 57 -16.77 8.62 7.83
CA GLU A 57 -17.95 9.45 7.56
C GLU A 57 -18.39 10.28 8.79
N GLN A 58 -18.04 9.81 9.97
CA GLN A 58 -18.33 10.50 11.25
C GLN A 58 -17.26 11.53 11.65
N SER A 59 -16.18 11.67 10.89
CA SER A 59 -15.10 12.62 11.18
C SER A 59 -15.50 14.04 10.84
N THR A 60 -14.96 15.02 11.57
CA THR A 60 -15.04 16.46 11.21
C THR A 60 -14.42 16.76 9.83
N LEU A 61 -13.57 15.85 9.32
CA LEU A 61 -12.94 15.92 8.02
C LEU A 61 -13.77 15.24 6.90
N SER A 62 -14.98 14.76 7.19
CA SER A 62 -15.86 14.10 6.22
C SER A 62 -16.15 14.95 4.97
N PHE A 63 -16.04 16.29 5.10
CA PHE A 63 -16.10 17.21 3.98
C PHE A 63 -15.12 16.86 2.85
N PHE A 64 -13.87 16.51 3.19
CA PHE A 64 -12.86 16.10 2.21
C PHE A 64 -13.19 14.78 1.53
N LYS A 65 -13.91 13.87 2.20
CA LYS A 65 -14.41 12.64 1.60
C LYS A 65 -15.56 12.92 0.64
N THR A 66 -16.49 13.80 1.00
CA THR A 66 -17.66 14.15 0.16
C THR A 66 -17.24 14.83 -1.13
N PHE A 67 -16.23 15.70 -1.09
CA PHE A 67 -15.73 16.42 -2.27
C PHE A 67 -14.55 15.73 -2.96
N ASN A 68 -14.23 14.51 -2.59
CA ASN A 68 -13.20 13.69 -3.22
C ASN A 68 -13.62 13.28 -4.64
N LEU A 69 -12.69 13.23 -5.58
CA LEU A 69 -12.97 12.84 -6.98
C LEU A 69 -13.58 11.44 -7.08
N PHE A 70 -13.17 10.49 -6.23
CA PHE A 70 -13.73 9.14 -6.23
C PHE A 70 -15.17 9.13 -5.72
N SER A 71 -15.49 9.92 -4.70
CA SER A 71 -16.86 10.11 -4.24
C SER A 71 -17.76 10.71 -5.33
N LEU A 72 -17.20 11.66 -6.08
CA LEU A 72 -17.92 12.29 -7.20
C LEU A 72 -18.16 11.31 -8.35
N PHE A 73 -17.30 10.31 -8.57
CA PHE A 73 -17.57 9.22 -9.50
C PHE A 73 -18.57 8.19 -8.97
N ASP A 74 -18.60 8.00 -7.64
CA ASP A 74 -19.60 7.16 -7.00
C ASP A 74 -20.85 8.00 -6.68
N TYR A 75 -21.75 8.09 -7.67
CA TYR A 75 -23.00 8.89 -7.59
C TYR A 75 -23.89 8.54 -6.38
N LYS A 76 -23.54 7.49 -5.64
CA LYS A 76 -24.24 7.04 -4.44
C LYS A 76 -24.34 8.13 -3.36
N ILE A 77 -23.28 8.93 -3.18
CA ILE A 77 -23.24 10.00 -2.17
C ILE A 77 -24.22 11.14 -2.52
N THR A 78 -24.48 11.37 -3.80
CA THR A 78 -25.43 12.39 -4.24
C THR A 78 -26.88 11.94 -4.09
N THR A 79 -27.14 10.65 -3.94
CA THR A 79 -28.49 10.08 -3.77
C THR A 79 -28.93 9.94 -2.32
N GLU A 80 -28.00 9.97 -1.38
CA GLU A 80 -28.34 10.03 0.04
C GLU A 80 -28.88 11.42 0.39
N TYR A 81 -30.02 11.44 1.06
CA TYR A 81 -30.71 12.69 1.42
C TYR A 81 -29.97 13.42 2.56
N ASN A 82 -28.82 14.00 2.23
CA ASN A 82 -27.99 14.74 3.15
C ASN A 82 -28.22 16.24 3.00
N LEU A 83 -28.64 16.89 4.09
CA LEU A 83 -28.75 18.34 4.18
C LEU A 83 -27.47 18.91 4.77
N ILE A 84 -26.82 19.81 4.05
CA ILE A 84 -25.66 20.55 4.52
C ILE A 84 -26.10 21.96 4.89
N SER A 85 -25.78 22.40 6.10
CA SER A 85 -26.02 23.78 6.51
C SER A 85 -24.98 24.71 5.88
N PHE A 86 -25.39 25.50 4.90
CA PHE A 86 -24.54 26.48 4.26
C PHE A 86 -25.01 27.88 4.69
N PHE A 87 -24.21 28.56 5.49
CA PHE A 87 -24.56 29.85 6.13
C PHE A 87 -25.91 29.85 6.86
N GLY A 88 -26.26 28.74 7.52
CA GLY A 88 -27.52 28.60 8.26
C GLY A 88 -28.73 28.18 7.42
N ILE A 89 -28.60 28.04 6.09
CA ILE A 89 -29.65 27.57 5.19
C ILE A 89 -29.41 26.08 4.90
N PRO A 90 -30.37 25.18 5.15
CA PRO A 90 -30.25 23.77 4.81
C PRO A 90 -30.38 23.60 3.28
N ILE A 91 -29.28 23.23 2.64
CA ILE A 91 -29.23 22.96 1.20
C ILE A 91 -28.97 21.45 1.00
N ARG A 92 -29.61 20.87 -0.03
CA ARG A 92 -29.30 19.47 -0.42
C ARG A 92 -27.84 19.36 -0.88
N ALA A 93 -27.12 18.41 -0.33
CA ALA A 93 -25.73 18.13 -0.70
C ALA A 93 -25.54 17.97 -2.21
N GLU A 94 -26.48 17.29 -2.87
CA GLU A 94 -26.52 17.10 -4.32
C GLU A 94 -26.44 18.42 -5.10
N LEU A 95 -27.30 19.41 -4.78
CA LEU A 95 -27.31 20.70 -5.45
C LEU A 95 -26.00 21.46 -5.27
N LEU A 96 -25.46 21.42 -4.06
CA LEU A 96 -24.19 22.08 -3.73
C LEU A 96 -23.02 21.47 -4.51
N ILE A 97 -22.96 20.14 -4.61
CA ILE A 97 -21.95 19.42 -5.38
C ILE A 97 -22.07 19.77 -6.88
N TRP A 98 -23.29 19.79 -7.45
CA TRP A 98 -23.50 20.21 -8.84
C TRP A 98 -22.99 21.62 -9.10
N ILE A 99 -23.33 22.57 -8.22
CA ILE A 99 -22.89 23.96 -8.33
C ILE A 99 -21.36 24.05 -8.30
N ILE A 100 -20.70 23.32 -7.39
CA ILE A 100 -19.24 23.33 -7.26
C ILE A 100 -18.59 22.72 -8.50
N VAL A 101 -19.02 21.53 -8.96
CA VAL A 101 -18.43 20.86 -10.14
C VAL A 101 -18.58 21.74 -11.38
N LEU A 102 -19.75 22.31 -11.63
CA LEU A 102 -19.98 23.19 -12.77
C LEU A 102 -19.18 24.50 -12.66
N SER A 103 -19.09 25.09 -11.47
CA SER A 103 -18.30 26.31 -11.25
C SER A 103 -16.82 26.07 -11.49
N VAL A 104 -16.27 24.97 -10.98
CA VAL A 104 -14.86 24.58 -11.18
C VAL A 104 -14.61 24.27 -12.66
N MET A 105 -15.51 23.57 -13.34
CA MET A 105 -15.39 23.28 -14.77
C MET A 105 -15.38 24.56 -15.60
N LEU A 106 -16.27 25.53 -15.33
CA LEU A 106 -16.31 26.82 -16.01
C LEU A 106 -15.03 27.65 -15.73
N LEU A 107 -14.60 27.69 -14.49
CA LEU A 107 -13.39 28.41 -14.09
C LEU A 107 -12.15 27.83 -14.78
N LEU A 108 -11.99 26.52 -14.77
CA LEU A 108 -10.88 25.83 -15.45
C LEU A 108 -10.94 26.06 -16.96
N SER A 109 -12.10 25.98 -17.60
CA SER A 109 -12.26 26.26 -19.03
C SER A 109 -11.87 27.70 -19.38
N ALA A 110 -12.31 28.68 -18.58
CA ALA A 110 -11.92 30.07 -18.75
C ALA A 110 -10.39 30.26 -18.62
N VAL A 111 -9.76 29.66 -17.62
CA VAL A 111 -8.29 29.72 -17.42
C VAL A 111 -7.55 29.09 -18.58
N VAL A 112 -8.01 27.94 -19.08
CA VAL A 112 -7.41 27.26 -20.24
C VAL A 112 -7.54 28.11 -21.51
N VAL A 113 -8.72 28.70 -21.77
CA VAL A 113 -8.95 29.57 -22.94
C VAL A 113 -8.12 30.85 -22.86
N LEU A 114 -8.05 31.50 -21.69
CA LEU A 114 -7.21 32.69 -21.48
C LEU A 114 -5.72 32.34 -21.59
N GLY A 115 -5.31 31.18 -21.11
CA GLY A 115 -3.97 30.64 -21.26
C GLY A 115 -3.62 30.40 -22.72
N ALA A 116 -4.50 29.79 -23.49
CA ALA A 116 -4.30 29.52 -24.92
C ALA A 116 -4.16 30.79 -25.78
N LYS A 117 -4.75 31.92 -25.37
CA LYS A 117 -4.60 33.22 -26.04
C LYS A 117 -3.22 33.88 -25.79
N ARG A 118 -2.48 33.48 -24.76
CA ARG A 118 -1.11 33.93 -24.53
C ARG A 118 -0.17 33.02 -25.28
N ASN A 119 0.58 33.55 -26.25
CA ASN A 119 1.58 32.81 -27.01
C ASN A 119 2.54 32.08 -26.08
N TYR A 120 2.44 30.76 -26.01
CA TYR A 120 3.42 29.91 -25.31
C TYR A 120 4.75 29.87 -26.08
N PRO A 121 5.89 29.98 -25.39
CA PRO A 121 6.27 29.12 -24.28
C PRO A 121 6.50 29.88 -22.97
N MET A 122 5.79 29.54 -21.91
CA MET A 122 6.21 29.96 -20.58
C MET A 122 7.51 29.25 -20.17
N ARG A 123 8.64 29.94 -20.37
CA ARG A 123 9.97 29.46 -19.94
C ARG A 123 10.37 29.95 -18.54
N THR A 124 9.53 30.65 -17.84
CA THR A 124 9.83 31.12 -16.48
C THR A 124 9.34 30.12 -15.45
N PRO A 125 10.23 29.48 -14.67
CA PRO A 125 9.81 28.64 -13.56
C PRO A 125 9.00 29.47 -12.57
N SER A 126 7.82 29.02 -12.20
CA SER A 126 7.01 29.68 -11.17
C SER A 126 7.78 29.75 -9.85
N LYS A 127 7.51 30.76 -9.01
CA LYS A 127 8.16 30.93 -7.68
C LYS A 127 8.05 29.65 -6.82
N LEU A 128 6.98 28.88 -6.95
CA LEU A 128 6.81 27.57 -6.34
C LEU A 128 7.87 26.56 -6.82
N PHE A 129 8.15 26.52 -8.13
CA PHE A 129 9.19 25.65 -8.70
C PHE A 129 10.59 26.06 -8.25
N SER A 130 10.87 27.34 -8.04
CA SER A 130 12.15 27.79 -7.51
C SER A 130 12.34 27.39 -6.06
N PHE A 131 11.28 27.40 -5.25
CA PHE A 131 11.32 26.95 -3.85
C PHE A 131 11.61 25.43 -3.75
N PHE A 132 10.84 24.61 -4.46
CA PHE A 132 11.13 23.18 -4.54
C PHE A 132 12.51 22.90 -5.16
N GLY A 133 12.90 23.66 -6.21
CA GLY A 133 14.21 23.57 -6.81
C GLY A 133 15.35 23.87 -5.82
N ALA A 134 15.16 24.81 -4.91
CA ALA A 134 16.15 25.13 -3.87
C ALA A 134 16.28 24.01 -2.82
N ILE A 135 15.16 23.42 -2.38
CA ILE A 135 15.17 22.25 -1.49
C ILE A 135 15.85 21.07 -2.17
N PHE A 136 15.47 20.75 -3.41
CA PHE A 136 16.09 19.67 -4.18
C PHE A 136 17.57 19.91 -4.44
N LYS A 137 18.00 21.17 -4.65
CA LYS A 137 19.41 21.51 -4.81
C LYS A 137 20.21 21.22 -3.53
N LYS A 138 19.67 21.53 -2.35
CA LYS A 138 20.31 21.18 -1.06
C LYS A 138 20.40 19.67 -0.83
N LEU A 139 19.32 18.94 -1.10
CA LEU A 139 19.32 17.45 -1.02
C LEU A 139 20.32 16.86 -2.04
N SER A 140 20.35 17.37 -3.25
CA SER A 140 21.26 16.87 -4.29
C SER A 140 22.74 17.11 -3.95
N ILE A 141 23.05 18.21 -3.27
CA ILE A 141 24.42 18.49 -2.80
C ILE A 141 24.83 17.53 -1.68
N ALA A 142 23.91 17.20 -0.76
CA ALA A 142 24.16 16.21 0.28
C ALA A 142 24.40 14.81 -0.33
N CYS A 143 23.56 14.40 -1.28
CA CYS A 143 23.72 13.12 -1.98
C CYS A 143 24.94 13.07 -2.92
N SER A 144 25.39 14.21 -3.48
CA SER A 144 26.59 14.24 -4.34
C SER A 144 27.88 13.93 -3.57
N LYS A 145 27.93 14.25 -2.28
CA LYS A 145 29.03 13.84 -1.39
C LYS A 145 29.10 12.33 -1.20
N ILE A 146 27.94 11.67 -1.09
CA ILE A 146 27.87 10.20 -0.99
C ILE A 146 28.20 9.53 -2.33
N GLN A 147 27.80 10.16 -3.46
CA GLN A 147 28.12 9.67 -4.81
C GLN A 147 29.62 9.69 -5.14
N SER A 148 30.42 10.54 -4.48
CA SER A 148 31.86 10.56 -4.70
C SER A 148 32.59 9.28 -4.27
N ILE A 149 31.95 8.46 -3.47
CA ILE A 149 32.50 7.20 -2.93
C ILE A 149 32.30 6.02 -3.91
N VAL A 150 31.28 6.06 -4.76
CA VAL A 150 30.96 4.96 -5.70
C VAL A 150 31.40 5.37 -7.13
N TYR A 151 32.60 5.04 -7.50
CA TYR A 151 33.22 5.42 -8.80
C TYR A 151 32.53 4.81 -10.04
N ALA A 152 31.94 3.61 -9.92
CA ALA A 152 31.30 2.93 -11.05
C ALA A 152 29.87 3.42 -11.27
N GLY A 153 29.60 4.03 -12.40
CA GLY A 153 28.25 4.49 -12.77
C GLY A 153 27.87 5.92 -12.31
N ARG A 154 28.82 6.71 -11.83
CA ARG A 154 28.58 8.08 -11.35
C ARG A 154 27.81 8.97 -12.33
N PHE A 155 28.15 8.89 -13.62
CA PHE A 155 27.49 9.68 -14.65
C PHE A 155 26.07 9.17 -14.94
N GLU A 156 25.87 7.86 -14.98
CA GLU A 156 24.55 7.24 -15.15
C GLU A 156 23.65 7.50 -13.95
N THR A 157 24.22 7.45 -12.74
CA THR A 157 23.52 7.86 -11.51
C THR A 157 23.08 9.31 -11.57
N TYR A 158 23.95 10.22 -12.01
CA TYR A 158 23.61 11.63 -12.18
C TYR A 158 22.47 11.81 -13.19
N LYS A 159 22.51 11.11 -14.32
CA LYS A 159 21.43 11.17 -15.32
C LYS A 159 20.08 10.73 -14.73
N ILE A 160 20.03 9.61 -14.04
CA ILE A 160 18.77 9.09 -13.46
C ILE A 160 18.24 10.04 -12.37
N MET A 161 19.12 10.48 -11.46
CA MET A 161 18.71 11.23 -10.27
C MET A 161 18.44 12.72 -10.55
N HIS A 162 19.26 13.36 -11.37
CA HIS A 162 19.15 14.81 -11.63
C HIS A 162 18.41 15.11 -12.95
N ILE A 163 18.86 14.55 -14.07
CA ILE A 163 18.26 14.84 -15.37
C ILE A 163 16.90 14.14 -15.48
N GLY A 164 16.84 12.87 -15.10
CA GLY A 164 15.60 12.05 -15.04
C GLY A 164 14.68 12.39 -13.86
N LYS A 165 15.09 13.36 -12.99
CA LYS A 165 14.27 13.78 -11.84
C LYS A 165 13.99 12.67 -10.81
N GLY A 166 14.87 11.67 -10.70
CA GLY A 166 14.73 10.56 -9.77
C GLY A 166 14.56 10.99 -8.31
N PHE A 167 15.26 12.06 -7.87
CA PHE A 167 15.06 12.63 -6.52
C PHE A 167 13.63 13.10 -6.29
N PHE A 168 13.02 13.71 -7.30
CA PHE A 168 11.62 14.14 -7.20
C PHE A 168 10.68 12.93 -7.08
N VAL A 169 10.92 11.88 -7.87
CA VAL A 169 10.13 10.64 -7.79
C VAL A 169 10.24 10.02 -6.41
N ILE A 170 11.44 9.92 -5.83
CA ILE A 170 11.63 9.39 -4.47
C ILE A 170 10.90 10.26 -3.44
N ALA A 171 11.03 11.58 -3.53
CA ALA A 171 10.37 12.49 -2.59
C ALA A 171 8.85 12.39 -2.65
N VAL A 172 8.27 12.32 -3.86
CA VAL A 172 6.84 12.12 -4.08
C VAL A 172 6.41 10.75 -3.54
N PHE A 173 7.20 9.71 -3.79
CA PHE A 173 6.91 8.37 -3.29
C PHE A 173 6.88 8.33 -1.76
N ILE A 174 7.88 8.89 -1.08
CA ILE A 174 7.89 9.00 0.40
C ILE A 174 6.70 9.81 0.91
N LEU A 175 6.35 10.90 0.22
CA LEU A 175 5.21 11.72 0.60
C LEU A 175 3.89 10.96 0.47
N ILE A 176 3.71 10.18 -0.60
CA ILE A 176 2.52 9.32 -0.77
C ILE A 176 2.47 8.26 0.34
N LEU A 177 3.59 7.59 0.63
CA LEU A 177 3.65 6.62 1.73
C LEU A 177 3.32 7.28 3.08
N ALA A 178 3.86 8.48 3.35
CA ALA A 178 3.56 9.21 4.57
C ALA A 178 2.06 9.56 4.71
N PHE A 179 1.40 9.91 3.61
CA PHE A 179 -0.06 10.10 3.60
C PHE A 179 -0.85 8.79 3.72
N SER A 180 -0.27 7.67 3.28
CA SER A 180 -0.92 6.36 3.45
C SER A 180 -0.81 5.82 4.88
N PHE A 181 0.02 6.45 5.72
CA PHE A 181 0.20 6.02 7.10
C PHE A 181 -1.10 6.13 7.89
N ASN A 182 -1.65 4.99 8.25
CA ASN A 182 -2.89 4.94 9.01
C ASN A 182 -2.58 5.22 10.49
N THR A 183 -2.98 6.40 10.97
CA THR A 183 -2.88 6.79 12.37
C THR A 183 -4.12 6.45 13.19
N ASN A 184 -5.14 5.84 12.56
CA ASN A 184 -6.33 5.46 13.27
C ASN A 184 -5.96 4.42 14.34
N GLN A 185 -6.31 4.72 15.57
CA GLN A 185 -6.19 3.75 16.65
C GLN A 185 -7.10 2.56 16.31
N LEU A 186 -6.55 1.37 16.41
CA LEU A 186 -7.34 0.16 16.28
C LEU A 186 -8.33 0.11 17.44
N VAL A 187 -9.59 -0.01 17.10
CA VAL A 187 -10.62 -0.27 18.11
C VAL A 187 -10.63 -1.78 18.31
N PHE A 188 -10.00 -2.21 19.39
CA PHE A 188 -10.02 -3.62 19.79
C PHE A 188 -11.38 -3.98 20.36
N SER A 189 -11.87 -5.16 20.02
CA SER A 189 -13.00 -5.77 20.73
C SER A 189 -12.60 -6.04 22.20
N PRO A 190 -13.55 -6.18 23.14
CA PRO A 190 -13.22 -6.52 24.52
C PRO A 190 -12.35 -7.78 24.64
N THR A 191 -12.60 -8.80 23.81
CA THR A 191 -11.81 -10.03 23.76
C THR A 191 -10.38 -9.77 23.26
N GLU A 192 -10.23 -8.92 22.26
CA GLU A 192 -8.91 -8.56 21.73
C GLU A 192 -8.08 -7.72 22.71
N SER A 193 -8.74 -6.81 23.43
CA SER A 193 -8.07 -6.04 24.49
C SER A 193 -7.58 -6.96 25.59
N PHE A 194 -8.43 -7.87 26.04
CA PHE A 194 -8.06 -8.87 27.03
C PHE A 194 -6.90 -9.77 26.58
N LEU A 195 -6.90 -10.21 25.32
CA LEU A 195 -5.83 -11.02 24.76
C LEU A 195 -4.53 -10.23 24.69
N ASN A 196 -4.56 -8.95 24.30
CA ASN A 196 -3.37 -8.11 24.28
C ASN A 196 -2.75 -7.98 25.66
N ASP A 197 -3.56 -7.69 26.69
CA ASP A 197 -3.11 -7.61 28.08
C ASP A 197 -2.53 -8.95 28.55
N TYR A 198 -3.14 -10.07 28.18
CA TYR A 198 -2.66 -11.40 28.51
C TYR A 198 -1.29 -11.71 27.85
N TYR A 199 -1.13 -11.38 26.56
CA TYR A 199 0.17 -11.56 25.86
C TYR A 199 1.26 -10.64 26.42
N ASP A 200 0.92 -9.45 26.88
CA ASP A 200 1.87 -8.54 27.54
C ASP A 200 2.39 -9.13 28.86
N GLU A 201 1.55 -9.88 29.59
CA GLU A 201 1.91 -10.47 30.89
C GLU A 201 2.52 -11.88 30.77
N HIS A 202 1.98 -12.72 29.92
CA HIS A 202 2.30 -14.14 29.83
C HIS A 202 2.95 -14.55 28.50
N GLY A 203 3.17 -13.64 27.57
CA GLY A 203 3.79 -13.92 26.28
C GLY A 203 5.23 -14.42 26.42
N GLY A 204 5.68 -15.25 25.48
CA GLY A 204 7.01 -15.80 25.48
C GLY A 204 7.06 -17.33 25.53
N LYS A 205 8.15 -17.89 26.07
CA LYS A 205 8.32 -19.34 26.13
C LYS A 205 7.20 -20.02 26.93
N LEU A 206 6.62 -21.05 26.33
CA LEU A 206 5.54 -21.80 26.96
C LEU A 206 6.05 -22.46 28.24
N ASN A 207 5.42 -22.17 29.37
CA ASN A 207 5.74 -22.66 30.69
C ASN A 207 4.48 -23.18 31.42
N SER A 208 4.63 -23.85 32.57
CA SER A 208 3.51 -24.38 33.35
C SER A 208 2.53 -23.27 33.81
N ALA A 209 3.04 -22.08 34.12
CA ALA A 209 2.20 -20.96 34.54
C ALA A 209 1.16 -20.54 33.48
N VAL A 210 1.51 -20.64 32.19
CA VAL A 210 0.57 -20.37 31.09
C VAL A 210 -0.54 -21.39 31.05
N TYR A 211 -0.22 -22.67 31.21
CA TYR A 211 -1.24 -23.74 31.26
C TYR A 211 -2.14 -23.60 32.47
N ASP A 212 -1.59 -23.29 33.64
CA ASP A 212 -2.34 -23.12 34.87
C ASP A 212 -3.30 -21.92 34.74
N SER A 213 -2.82 -20.79 34.21
CA SER A 213 -3.65 -19.59 34.01
C SER A 213 -4.79 -19.81 32.99
N ILE A 214 -4.54 -20.50 31.88
CA ILE A 214 -5.58 -20.84 30.89
C ILE A 214 -6.62 -21.80 31.49
N SER A 215 -6.15 -22.82 32.22
CA SER A 215 -7.06 -23.80 32.89
C SER A 215 -7.89 -23.11 33.97
N GLU A 216 -7.34 -22.17 34.72
CA GLU A 216 -8.07 -21.39 35.71
C GLU A 216 -9.14 -20.50 35.06
N MET A 217 -8.80 -19.77 33.97
CA MET A 217 -9.77 -18.99 33.20
C MET A 217 -10.92 -19.83 32.67
N GLN A 218 -10.63 -21.04 32.16
CA GLN A 218 -11.65 -21.96 31.67
C GLN A 218 -12.55 -22.44 32.81
N ALA A 219 -11.98 -22.87 33.95
CA ALA A 219 -12.73 -23.33 35.12
C ALA A 219 -13.64 -22.20 35.67
N GLN A 220 -13.15 -20.99 35.77
CA GLN A 220 -13.95 -19.83 36.20
C GLN A 220 -15.09 -19.56 35.22
N ALA A 221 -14.82 -19.55 33.91
CA ALA A 221 -15.84 -19.32 32.88
C ALA A 221 -16.92 -20.41 32.88
N GLN A 222 -16.52 -21.68 33.04
CA GLN A 222 -17.47 -22.81 33.14
C GLN A 222 -18.33 -22.72 34.41
N THR A 223 -17.73 -22.34 35.54
CA THR A 223 -18.46 -22.18 36.80
C THR A 223 -19.53 -21.10 36.68
N VAL A 224 -19.17 -19.93 36.10
CA VAL A 224 -20.12 -18.82 35.89
C VAL A 224 -21.23 -19.22 34.91
N GLN A 225 -20.91 -19.99 33.89
CA GLN A 225 -21.92 -20.47 32.95
C GLN A 225 -22.88 -21.44 33.62
N ALA A 226 -22.39 -22.40 34.38
CA ALA A 226 -23.23 -23.37 35.11
C ALA A 226 -24.13 -22.66 36.16
N GLU A 227 -23.59 -21.62 36.85
CA GLU A 227 -24.39 -20.78 37.76
C GLU A 227 -25.53 -20.08 37.01
N PHE A 228 -25.23 -19.52 35.83
CA PHE A 228 -26.21 -18.84 34.99
C PHE A 228 -27.29 -19.80 34.51
N GLU A 229 -26.92 -20.98 33.98
CA GLU A 229 -27.87 -22.01 33.51
C GLU A 229 -28.82 -22.45 34.66
N LYS A 230 -28.29 -22.68 35.84
CA LYS A 230 -29.09 -23.00 37.04
C LYS A 230 -30.08 -21.89 37.39
N LYS A 231 -29.64 -20.64 37.38
CA LYS A 231 -30.51 -19.48 37.65
C LYS A 231 -31.52 -19.23 36.54
N ALA A 232 -31.18 -19.48 35.30
CA ALA A 232 -32.11 -19.41 34.17
C ALA A 232 -33.23 -20.46 34.31
N GLU A 233 -32.90 -21.69 34.74
CA GLU A 233 -33.86 -22.72 35.04
C GLU A 233 -34.77 -22.35 36.25
N GLN A 234 -34.19 -21.77 37.30
CA GLN A 234 -34.94 -21.30 38.45
C GLN A 234 -35.90 -20.16 38.10
N TYR A 235 -35.47 -19.23 37.25
CA TYR A 235 -36.33 -18.16 36.75
C TYR A 235 -37.48 -18.68 35.90
N SER A 236 -37.25 -19.66 35.02
CA SER A 236 -38.31 -20.30 34.21
C SER A 236 -39.34 -21.00 35.06
N LYS A 237 -38.97 -21.47 36.27
CA LYS A 237 -39.86 -22.07 37.25
C LYS A 237 -40.49 -21.05 38.22
N GLY A 238 -40.22 -19.75 38.06
CA GLY A 238 -40.75 -18.70 38.92
C GLY A 238 -40.18 -18.69 40.34
N MET A 239 -38.99 -19.31 40.57
CA MET A 239 -38.36 -19.44 41.87
C MET A 239 -37.46 -18.24 42.27
N ILE A 240 -37.02 -17.42 41.30
CA ILE A 240 -36.20 -16.25 41.54
C ILE A 240 -36.78 -15.01 40.85
N SER A 241 -36.39 -13.83 41.29
CA SER A 241 -36.84 -12.55 40.74
C SER A 241 -36.17 -12.27 39.37
N PHE A 242 -36.77 -11.37 38.61
CA PHE A 242 -36.19 -10.89 37.34
C PHE A 242 -34.84 -10.19 37.56
N GLU A 243 -34.70 -9.45 38.68
CA GLU A 243 -33.45 -8.79 39.03
C GLU A 243 -32.30 -9.76 39.25
N GLU A 244 -32.57 -10.88 39.96
CA GLU A 244 -31.55 -11.91 40.20
C GLU A 244 -31.14 -12.62 38.90
N TYR A 245 -32.09 -12.83 37.98
CA TYR A 245 -31.84 -13.41 36.67
C TYR A 245 -30.99 -12.46 35.82
N GLU A 246 -31.35 -11.16 35.74
CA GLU A 246 -30.60 -10.17 34.98
C GLU A 246 -29.17 -9.95 35.54
N LEU A 247 -28.99 -10.00 36.86
CA LEU A 247 -27.67 -9.97 37.46
C LEU A 247 -26.81 -11.18 37.04
N ALA A 248 -27.39 -12.37 37.03
CA ALA A 248 -26.69 -13.58 36.57
C ALA A 248 -26.36 -13.52 35.09
N ARG A 249 -27.28 -12.98 34.28
CA ARG A 249 -27.10 -12.77 32.84
C ARG A 249 -25.98 -11.78 32.56
N ALA A 250 -25.96 -10.66 33.26
CA ALA A 250 -24.92 -9.66 33.14
C ALA A 250 -23.53 -10.21 33.54
N LYS A 251 -23.48 -11.00 34.63
CA LYS A 251 -22.26 -11.70 35.06
C LYS A 251 -21.77 -12.68 33.99
N ASN A 252 -22.67 -13.52 33.44
CA ASN A 252 -22.31 -14.47 32.39
C ASN A 252 -21.81 -13.74 31.12
N ALA A 253 -22.48 -12.65 30.70
CA ALA A 253 -22.08 -11.85 29.56
C ALA A 253 -20.69 -11.20 29.75
N ALA A 254 -20.35 -10.77 30.97
CA ALA A 254 -19.00 -10.26 31.28
C ALA A 254 -17.91 -11.34 31.12
N TYR A 255 -18.25 -12.59 31.46
CA TYR A 255 -17.33 -13.73 31.28
C TYR A 255 -17.26 -14.28 29.85
N ASP A 256 -18.12 -13.87 28.93
CA ASP A 256 -18.04 -14.26 27.51
C ASP A 256 -16.71 -13.85 26.89
N THR A 257 -16.20 -12.69 27.25
CA THR A 257 -14.87 -12.21 26.81
C THR A 257 -13.76 -13.15 27.27
N VAL A 258 -13.77 -13.54 28.55
CA VAL A 258 -12.77 -14.46 29.13
C VAL A 258 -12.88 -15.85 28.50
N ARG A 259 -14.10 -16.35 28.27
CA ARG A 259 -14.35 -17.64 27.61
C ARG A 259 -13.81 -17.68 26.20
N GLN A 260 -14.08 -16.65 25.39
CA GLN A 260 -13.58 -16.54 24.03
C GLN A 260 -12.05 -16.41 24.01
N ALA A 261 -11.48 -15.61 24.90
CA ALA A 261 -10.03 -15.46 25.02
C ALA A 261 -9.34 -16.77 25.42
N ALA A 262 -9.89 -17.48 26.43
CA ALA A 262 -9.35 -18.77 26.85
C ALA A 262 -9.43 -19.84 25.74
N ALA A 263 -10.49 -19.82 24.92
CA ALA A 263 -10.60 -20.73 23.78
C ALA A 263 -9.52 -20.46 22.72
N VAL A 264 -9.27 -19.19 22.38
CA VAL A 264 -8.22 -18.79 21.42
C VAL A 264 -6.84 -19.17 21.95
N LEU A 265 -6.56 -18.90 23.23
CA LEU A 265 -5.27 -19.24 23.85
C LEU A 265 -5.05 -20.75 23.90
N LEU A 266 -6.07 -21.53 24.23
CA LEU A 266 -5.98 -23.01 24.24
C LEU A 266 -5.72 -23.56 22.84
N GLU A 267 -6.42 -23.05 21.84
CA GLU A 267 -6.20 -23.44 20.44
C GLU A 267 -4.75 -23.16 20.02
N GLN A 268 -4.23 -21.98 20.35
CA GLN A 268 -2.85 -21.61 20.08
C GLN A 268 -1.87 -22.52 20.79
N VAL A 269 -2.05 -22.78 22.09
CA VAL A 269 -1.19 -23.65 22.88
C VAL A 269 -1.18 -25.07 22.30
N ASN A 270 -2.36 -25.64 22.00
CA ASN A 270 -2.47 -26.96 21.40
C ASN A 270 -1.78 -27.06 20.04
N ARG A 271 -1.73 -25.96 19.31
CA ARG A 271 -1.06 -25.88 18.01
C ARG A 271 0.47 -25.79 18.13
N ILE A 272 0.98 -25.02 19.10
CA ILE A 272 2.44 -24.80 19.25
C ILE A 272 3.13 -25.86 20.12
N GLU A 273 2.42 -26.54 21.02
CA GLU A 273 2.99 -27.56 21.91
C GLU A 273 3.68 -28.71 21.14
N PRO A 274 3.10 -29.29 20.07
CA PRO A 274 3.74 -30.35 19.29
C PRO A 274 5.06 -29.93 18.61
N LEU A 275 5.33 -28.61 18.48
CA LEU A 275 6.58 -28.11 17.91
C LEU A 275 7.80 -28.52 18.77
N LYS A 276 7.58 -28.76 20.06
CA LYS A 276 8.63 -29.24 20.97
C LYS A 276 9.18 -30.59 20.53
N GLU A 277 8.36 -31.48 19.99
CA GLU A 277 8.78 -32.77 19.46
C GLU A 277 9.66 -32.64 18.22
N LYS A 278 9.45 -31.54 17.46
CA LYS A 278 10.28 -31.18 16.30
C LYS A 278 11.56 -30.42 16.66
N GLY A 279 11.85 -30.24 17.97
CA GLY A 279 13.02 -29.51 18.44
C GLY A 279 12.90 -27.99 18.38
N ILE A 280 11.70 -27.46 18.13
CA ILE A 280 11.40 -26.03 18.07
C ILE A 280 10.90 -25.58 19.44
N THR A 281 11.37 -24.45 19.90
CA THR A 281 10.87 -23.86 21.16
C THR A 281 9.50 -23.26 20.97
N PRO A 282 8.44 -23.80 21.67
CA PRO A 282 7.13 -23.21 21.59
C PRO A 282 7.11 -21.84 22.29
N VAL A 283 6.65 -20.84 21.59
CA VAL A 283 6.56 -19.45 22.07
C VAL A 283 5.14 -18.94 21.86
N LEU A 284 4.51 -18.45 22.91
CA LEU A 284 3.20 -17.83 22.89
C LEU A 284 3.36 -16.39 22.39
N ILE A 285 2.76 -16.07 21.23
CA ILE A 285 2.95 -14.79 20.52
C ILE A 285 1.59 -14.21 20.15
N ASN A 286 1.44 -12.91 20.22
CA ASN A 286 0.28 -12.24 19.64
C ASN A 286 0.36 -12.26 18.10
N GLU A 287 -0.43 -13.11 17.46
CA GLU A 287 -0.32 -13.40 16.03
C GLU A 287 -0.99 -12.35 15.14
N LYS A 288 -1.80 -11.44 15.68
CA LYS A 288 -2.57 -10.49 14.85
C LYS A 288 -1.69 -9.61 13.98
N GLY A 289 -0.63 -9.05 14.56
CA GLY A 289 0.32 -8.24 13.82
C GLY A 289 1.03 -9.03 12.74
N TYR A 290 1.41 -10.25 13.04
CA TYR A 290 2.06 -11.14 12.08
C TYR A 290 1.12 -11.64 10.98
N ASN A 291 -0.13 -11.95 11.32
CA ASN A 291 -1.14 -12.31 10.34
C ASN A 291 -1.43 -11.14 9.38
N ALA A 292 -1.46 -9.89 9.88
CA ALA A 292 -1.58 -8.70 9.04
C ALA A 292 -0.35 -8.50 8.15
N LEU A 293 0.87 -8.75 8.67
CA LEU A 293 2.12 -8.55 7.97
C LEU A 293 2.39 -9.61 6.90
N PHE A 294 2.04 -10.88 7.19
CA PHE A 294 2.30 -12.03 6.33
C PHE A 294 1.08 -12.51 5.53
N SER A 295 -0.04 -11.83 5.59
CA SER A 295 -1.19 -12.13 4.74
C SER A 295 -0.80 -12.12 3.25
N PRO A 296 -1.32 -13.02 2.42
CA PRO A 296 -1.10 -13.01 0.97
C PRO A 296 -1.55 -11.71 0.30
N GLN A 297 -2.43 -10.96 0.94
CA GLN A 297 -2.92 -9.68 0.47
C GLN A 297 -2.21 -8.47 1.11
N SER A 298 -1.26 -8.74 2.01
CA SER A 298 -0.47 -7.69 2.67
C SER A 298 0.33 -6.89 1.65
N ASN A 299 0.63 -5.63 1.95
CA ASN A 299 1.46 -4.69 1.19
C ASN A 299 1.15 -4.52 -0.33
N GLN A 300 -0.01 -4.99 -0.82
CA GLN A 300 -0.36 -4.88 -2.25
C GLN A 300 -0.38 -3.42 -2.74
N THR A 301 -0.90 -2.51 -1.94
CA THR A 301 -0.97 -1.09 -2.27
C THR A 301 0.43 -0.48 -2.34
N GLU A 302 1.29 -0.82 -1.40
CA GLU A 302 2.67 -0.36 -1.33
C GLU A 302 3.49 -0.87 -2.52
N ILE A 303 3.33 -2.13 -2.90
CA ILE A 303 3.96 -2.70 -4.10
C ILE A 303 3.47 -2.00 -5.37
N LEU A 304 2.17 -1.72 -5.51
CA LEU A 304 1.65 -0.99 -6.67
C LEU A 304 2.22 0.42 -6.75
N LEU A 305 2.30 1.14 -5.64
CA LEU A 305 2.92 2.46 -5.57
C LEU A 305 4.42 2.40 -5.90
N LEU A 306 5.11 1.38 -5.40
CA LEU A 306 6.52 1.13 -5.70
C LEU A 306 6.74 0.88 -7.19
N LEU A 307 5.90 0.08 -7.83
CA LEU A 307 5.97 -0.19 -9.27
C LEU A 307 5.65 1.05 -10.12
N CYS A 308 4.75 1.92 -9.67
CA CYS A 308 4.54 3.23 -10.28
C CYS A 308 5.81 4.09 -10.20
N ALA A 309 6.44 4.17 -9.04
CA ALA A 309 7.66 4.94 -8.84
C ALA A 309 8.82 4.41 -9.70
N VAL A 310 8.99 3.09 -9.76
CA VAL A 310 9.95 2.38 -10.62
C VAL A 310 9.70 2.69 -12.10
N SER A 311 8.46 2.60 -12.56
CA SER A 311 8.07 2.86 -13.95
C SER A 311 8.41 4.29 -14.36
N ILE A 312 8.13 5.27 -13.51
CA ILE A 312 8.44 6.67 -13.77
C ILE A 312 9.95 6.92 -13.73
N MET A 313 10.65 6.41 -12.71
CA MET A 313 12.07 6.69 -12.49
C MET A 313 12.98 6.11 -13.59
N PHE A 314 12.70 4.89 -14.04
CA PHE A 314 13.56 4.20 -15.00
C PHE A 314 13.12 4.32 -16.46
N SER A 315 11.96 4.95 -16.72
CA SER A 315 11.49 5.23 -18.08
C SER A 315 12.43 6.10 -18.91
N GLY A 316 13.22 6.94 -18.25
CA GLY A 316 14.14 7.89 -18.88
C GLY A 316 15.57 7.38 -19.12
N VAL A 317 15.91 6.15 -18.71
CA VAL A 317 17.30 5.65 -18.73
C VAL A 317 17.97 5.72 -20.11
N PHE A 318 17.26 5.39 -21.19
CA PHE A 318 17.75 5.49 -22.56
C PHE A 318 17.19 6.69 -23.34
N PRO A 319 15.91 7.09 -23.21
CA PRO A 319 15.35 8.19 -23.99
C PRO A 319 16.07 9.54 -23.78
N ILE A 320 16.61 9.78 -22.59
CA ILE A 320 17.40 11.00 -22.28
C ILE A 320 18.62 11.13 -23.22
N GLU A 321 19.29 10.02 -23.52
CA GLU A 321 20.42 10.01 -24.47
C GLU A 321 19.97 10.13 -25.92
N LYS A 322 18.81 9.55 -26.24
CA LYS A 322 18.23 9.62 -27.58
C LYS A 322 17.81 11.07 -27.91
N SER A 323 17.18 11.76 -26.98
CA SER A 323 16.73 13.13 -27.16
C SER A 323 17.91 14.15 -27.25
N SER A 324 19.06 13.82 -26.65
CA SER A 324 20.29 14.64 -26.70
C SER A 324 21.25 14.25 -27.81
N ASN A 325 20.88 13.33 -28.73
CA ASN A 325 21.74 12.75 -29.78
C ASN A 325 23.06 12.13 -29.29
N MET A 326 23.20 11.89 -27.98
CA MET A 326 24.39 11.29 -27.38
C MET A 326 24.55 9.80 -27.75
N ILE A 327 23.48 9.13 -28.18
CA ILE A 327 23.54 7.72 -28.61
C ILE A 327 24.51 7.52 -29.78
N CYS A 328 24.53 8.43 -30.76
CA CYS A 328 25.44 8.33 -31.91
C CYS A 328 26.90 8.40 -31.45
N ILE A 329 27.23 9.32 -30.54
CA ILE A 329 28.58 9.47 -29.99
C ILE A 329 28.98 8.23 -29.18
N ASN A 330 28.09 7.73 -28.36
CA ASN A 330 28.33 6.56 -27.53
C ASN A 330 28.55 5.27 -28.35
N ARG A 331 27.87 5.14 -29.51
CA ARG A 331 28.04 3.99 -30.41
C ARG A 331 29.37 4.01 -31.16
N CYS A 332 29.97 5.18 -31.39
CA CYS A 332 31.28 5.34 -32.04
C CYS A 332 32.45 5.07 -31.10
N ALA A 333 32.23 5.04 -29.76
CA ALA A 333 33.30 4.82 -28.80
C ALA A 333 33.72 3.34 -28.78
N LYS A 334 35.05 3.06 -28.74
CA LYS A 334 35.71 1.72 -28.82
C LYS A 334 35.13 0.65 -27.87
N ASN A 335 34.45 0.98 -26.80
CA ASN A 335 33.77 0.06 -25.87
C ASN A 335 32.40 0.62 -25.45
N GLY A 336 31.82 1.50 -26.25
CA GLY A 336 30.65 2.31 -25.87
C GLY A 336 29.42 1.47 -25.64
N ARG A 337 29.23 0.40 -26.41
CA ARG A 337 28.00 -0.40 -26.34
C ARG A 337 27.92 -1.25 -25.06
N ASN A 338 28.83 -2.16 -24.83
CA ASN A 338 28.73 -3.11 -23.71
C ASN A 338 29.10 -2.49 -22.35
N ARG A 339 30.13 -1.59 -22.30
CA ARG A 339 30.48 -0.92 -21.06
C ARG A 339 29.43 0.08 -20.58
N LEU A 340 28.83 0.82 -21.48
CA LEU A 340 27.77 1.76 -21.13
C LEU A 340 26.57 1.05 -20.55
N TRP A 341 26.23 -0.08 -21.15
CA TRP A 341 25.13 -0.90 -20.75
C TRP A 341 25.28 -1.47 -19.34
N SER A 342 26.43 -2.08 -19.07
CA SER A 342 26.76 -2.58 -17.71
C SER A 342 26.72 -1.47 -16.66
N LYS A 343 27.22 -0.27 -17.00
CA LYS A 343 27.16 0.91 -16.10
C LYS A 343 25.72 1.35 -15.79
N LYS A 344 24.81 1.27 -16.76
CA LYS A 344 23.41 1.59 -16.56
C LYS A 344 22.76 0.63 -15.59
N ILE A 345 22.97 -0.70 -15.77
CA ILE A 345 22.45 -1.71 -14.85
C ILE A 345 23.00 -1.48 -13.44
N ILE A 346 24.32 -1.33 -13.29
CA ILE A 346 24.95 -1.07 -11.99
C ILE A 346 24.38 0.22 -11.35
N ALA A 347 24.04 1.22 -12.15
CA ALA A 347 23.42 2.43 -11.64
C ALA A 347 21.96 2.24 -11.20
N VAL A 348 21.21 1.31 -11.78
CA VAL A 348 19.81 1.02 -11.44
C VAL A 348 19.70 0.30 -10.08
N ILE A 349 20.53 -0.72 -9.85
CA ILE A 349 20.46 -1.62 -8.69
C ILE A 349 20.34 -0.88 -7.33
N PRO A 350 21.24 0.07 -6.97
CA PRO A 350 21.16 0.70 -5.66
C PRO A 350 19.92 1.59 -5.49
N LYS A 351 19.37 2.13 -6.58
CA LYS A 351 18.15 2.95 -6.51
C LYS A 351 16.91 2.10 -6.29
N VAL A 352 16.86 0.95 -6.95
CA VAL A 352 15.81 -0.06 -6.71
C VAL A 352 15.89 -0.54 -5.27
N PHE A 353 17.08 -0.87 -4.77
CA PHE A 353 17.27 -1.28 -3.38
C PHE A 353 16.73 -0.24 -2.39
N VAL A 354 17.05 1.04 -2.60
CA VAL A 354 16.56 2.13 -1.73
C VAL A 354 15.05 2.27 -1.81
N LEU A 355 14.45 2.23 -3.01
CA LEU A 355 13.00 2.35 -3.17
C LEU A 355 12.28 1.17 -2.52
N THR A 356 12.75 -0.07 -2.74
CA THR A 356 12.15 -1.27 -2.13
C THR A 356 12.32 -1.25 -0.62
N ALA A 357 13.50 -0.85 -0.11
CA ALA A 357 13.72 -0.73 1.32
C ALA A 357 12.78 0.29 1.97
N ILE A 358 12.61 1.46 1.36
CA ILE A 358 11.68 2.48 1.85
C ILE A 358 10.25 1.91 1.89
N SER A 359 9.78 1.26 0.81
CA SER A 359 8.43 0.68 0.74
C SER A 359 8.22 -0.39 1.80
N TYR A 360 9.09 -1.39 1.82
CA TYR A 360 8.96 -2.55 2.68
C TYR A 360 9.07 -2.21 4.18
N PHE A 361 10.10 -1.43 4.56
CA PHE A 361 10.27 -1.06 5.97
C PHE A 361 9.23 -0.06 6.44
N PHE A 362 8.71 0.78 5.55
CA PHE A 362 7.59 1.66 5.89
C PHE A 362 6.34 0.84 6.23
N TYR A 363 6.01 -0.15 5.41
CA TYR A 363 4.89 -1.06 5.68
C TYR A 363 5.09 -1.85 6.97
N ALA A 364 6.25 -2.47 7.15
CA ALA A 364 6.58 -3.21 8.37
C ALA A 364 6.51 -2.31 9.63
N PHE A 365 6.99 -1.07 9.52
CA PHE A 365 6.89 -0.08 10.59
C PHE A 365 5.45 0.29 10.91
N GLN A 366 4.60 0.47 9.90
CA GLN A 366 3.18 0.74 10.09
C GLN A 366 2.48 -0.38 10.87
N ILE A 367 2.73 -1.64 10.51
CA ILE A 367 2.17 -2.79 11.22
C ILE A 367 2.73 -2.88 12.64
N ALA A 368 4.04 -2.69 12.84
CA ALA A 368 4.65 -2.69 14.16
C ALA A 368 4.11 -1.57 15.07
N TYR A 369 3.79 -0.42 14.50
CA TYR A 369 3.18 0.69 15.22
C TYR A 369 1.74 0.37 15.67
N LEU A 370 0.97 -0.33 14.82
CA LEU A 370 -0.44 -0.66 15.10
C LEU A 370 -0.59 -1.86 16.05
N TYR A 371 0.23 -2.91 15.90
CA TYR A 371 -0.01 -4.20 16.55
C TYR A 371 1.06 -4.67 17.53
N ARG A 372 2.17 -3.95 17.66
CA ARG A 372 3.38 -4.46 18.32
C ARG A 372 3.84 -5.81 17.74
N LEU A 373 5.09 -5.94 17.44
CA LEU A 373 5.69 -7.18 16.92
C LEU A 373 6.75 -7.68 17.90
N ASP A 374 6.29 -8.48 18.86
CA ASP A 374 7.17 -9.04 19.89
C ASP A 374 7.75 -10.39 19.44
N PHE A 375 8.84 -10.82 20.06
CA PHE A 375 9.46 -12.13 19.81
C PHE A 375 9.92 -12.39 18.38
N LEU A 376 10.51 -11.41 17.69
CA LEU A 376 11.07 -11.55 16.34
C LEU A 376 12.14 -12.65 16.21
N SER A 377 12.72 -13.11 17.32
CA SER A 377 13.68 -14.21 17.35
C SER A 377 13.04 -15.59 17.42
N ALA A 378 11.72 -15.69 17.60
CA ALA A 378 11.00 -16.95 17.62
C ALA A 378 10.99 -17.60 16.22
N ASP A 379 10.86 -18.93 16.17
CA ASP A 379 10.72 -19.67 14.93
C ASP A 379 9.36 -19.38 14.26
N ILE A 380 9.35 -19.27 12.93
CA ILE A 380 8.16 -18.93 12.14
C ILE A 380 6.99 -19.91 12.33
N GLN A 381 7.29 -21.18 12.65
CA GLN A 381 6.28 -22.21 12.85
C GLN A 381 5.42 -21.99 14.10
N ASN A 382 5.81 -21.08 15.00
CA ASN A 382 4.97 -20.62 16.10
C ASN A 382 3.78 -19.76 15.62
N LEU A 383 3.83 -19.22 14.39
CA LEU A 383 2.77 -18.42 13.81
C LEU A 383 1.81 -19.27 13.01
N GLU A 384 0.50 -19.07 13.19
CA GLU A 384 -0.55 -19.81 12.49
C GLU A 384 -0.39 -19.72 10.96
N CYS A 385 -0.19 -18.51 10.44
CA CYS A 385 -0.08 -18.27 9.01
C CYS A 385 1.15 -18.93 8.36
N LEU A 386 2.17 -19.32 9.14
CA LEU A 386 3.42 -19.92 8.66
C LEU A 386 3.66 -21.34 9.19
N GLN A 387 2.72 -21.93 9.90
CA GLN A 387 2.88 -23.24 10.54
C GLN A 387 3.26 -24.36 9.56
N ASN A 388 2.74 -24.31 8.34
CA ASN A 388 2.97 -25.33 7.30
C ASN A 388 4.26 -25.13 6.51
N VAL A 389 5.04 -24.09 6.85
CA VAL A 389 6.30 -23.78 6.16
C VAL A 389 7.42 -24.57 6.78
N ASP A 390 7.97 -25.54 6.07
CA ASP A 390 9.10 -26.39 6.52
C ASP A 390 10.45 -25.66 6.47
N LEU A 391 10.52 -24.49 7.09
CA LEU A 391 11.75 -23.71 7.22
C LEU A 391 12.03 -23.44 8.69
N SER A 392 13.17 -23.90 9.20
CA SER A 392 13.62 -23.61 10.56
C SER A 392 14.38 -22.28 10.61
N ILE A 393 13.66 -21.18 10.49
CA ILE A 393 14.20 -19.82 10.53
C ILE A 393 13.41 -18.94 11.49
N SER A 394 14.04 -17.90 12.02
CA SER A 394 13.34 -16.94 12.88
C SER A 394 12.41 -16.02 12.07
N VAL A 395 11.42 -15.44 12.75
CA VAL A 395 10.52 -14.44 12.16
C VAL A 395 11.30 -13.27 11.53
N PHE A 396 12.36 -12.81 12.18
CA PHE A 396 13.23 -11.76 11.64
C PHE A 396 13.95 -12.20 10.34
N GLN A 397 14.44 -13.43 10.28
CA GLN A 397 15.06 -13.98 9.06
C GLN A 397 14.04 -14.12 7.95
N TYR A 398 12.81 -14.50 8.27
CA TYR A 398 11.72 -14.57 7.31
C TYR A 398 11.35 -13.20 6.76
N LEU A 399 11.34 -12.14 7.59
CA LEU A 399 11.18 -10.75 7.14
C LEU A 399 12.26 -10.34 6.14
N LEU A 400 13.52 -10.67 6.43
CA LEU A 400 14.62 -10.38 5.51
C LEU A 400 14.50 -11.17 4.20
N LEU A 401 14.02 -12.40 4.26
CA LEU A 401 13.79 -13.23 3.07
C LEU A 401 12.67 -12.62 2.20
N ASN A 402 11.58 -12.18 2.80
CA ASN A 402 10.50 -11.46 2.12
C ASN A 402 11.03 -10.20 1.43
N PHE A 403 11.82 -9.40 2.13
CA PHE A 403 12.45 -8.21 1.57
C PHE A 403 13.36 -8.55 0.38
N ALA A 404 14.20 -9.57 0.52
CA ALA A 404 15.11 -9.98 -0.55
C ALA A 404 14.35 -10.48 -1.79
N PHE A 405 13.27 -11.20 -1.58
CA PHE A 405 12.38 -11.67 -2.64
C PHE A 405 11.73 -10.49 -3.38
N GLU A 406 11.08 -9.58 -2.66
CA GLU A 406 10.47 -8.38 -3.22
C GLU A 406 11.50 -7.55 -4.00
N PHE A 407 12.70 -7.36 -3.43
CA PHE A 407 13.79 -6.65 -4.09
C PHE A 407 14.18 -7.27 -5.44
N ILE A 408 14.32 -8.60 -5.51
CA ILE A 408 14.68 -9.31 -6.75
C ILE A 408 13.61 -9.07 -7.83
N PHE A 409 12.34 -9.12 -7.49
CA PHE A 409 11.26 -8.92 -8.46
C PHE A 409 11.11 -7.47 -8.89
N VAL A 410 11.21 -6.52 -7.96
CA VAL A 410 11.21 -5.09 -8.28
C VAL A 410 12.43 -4.74 -9.14
N LEU A 411 13.58 -5.38 -8.89
CA LEU A 411 14.76 -5.24 -9.75
C LEU A 411 14.48 -5.78 -11.15
N ALA A 412 13.90 -6.96 -11.29
CA ALA A 412 13.53 -7.53 -12.58
C ALA A 412 12.56 -6.60 -13.34
N ALA A 413 11.51 -6.10 -12.68
CA ALA A 413 10.59 -5.13 -13.26
C ALA A 413 11.30 -3.85 -13.72
N SER A 414 12.21 -3.30 -12.90
CA SER A 414 12.97 -2.08 -13.22
C SER A 414 13.88 -2.27 -14.43
N LEU A 415 14.46 -3.47 -14.57
CA LEU A 415 15.28 -3.83 -15.72
C LEU A 415 14.43 -3.99 -16.98
N ILE A 416 13.23 -4.56 -16.89
CA ILE A 416 12.26 -4.63 -18.01
C ILE A 416 11.88 -3.21 -18.44
N VAL A 417 11.51 -2.33 -17.52
CA VAL A 417 11.18 -0.93 -17.82
C VAL A 417 12.36 -0.23 -18.51
N SER A 418 13.57 -0.41 -17.98
CA SER A 418 14.79 0.15 -18.58
C SER A 418 15.04 -0.41 -19.99
N ALA A 419 14.81 -1.71 -20.24
CA ALA A 419 14.97 -2.32 -21.54
C ALA A 419 13.94 -1.77 -22.56
N ILE A 420 12.67 -1.70 -22.18
CA ILE A 420 11.61 -1.10 -23.00
C ILE A 420 11.97 0.36 -23.37
N SER A 421 12.59 1.09 -22.45
CA SER A 421 13.00 2.48 -22.66
C SER A 421 14.06 2.66 -23.75
N ALA A 422 14.77 1.57 -24.15
CA ALA A 422 15.73 1.64 -25.25
C ALA A 422 15.04 1.78 -26.62
N PHE A 423 13.82 1.29 -26.75
CA PHE A 423 13.11 1.22 -28.03
C PHE A 423 12.14 2.37 -28.26
N ILE A 424 11.46 2.83 -27.22
CA ILE A 424 10.34 3.78 -27.34
C ILE A 424 10.59 5.06 -26.54
N SER A 425 9.70 6.04 -26.71
CA SER A 425 9.77 7.31 -26.00
C SER A 425 9.46 7.14 -24.50
N GLN A 426 9.97 8.01 -23.66
CA GLN A 426 9.82 7.97 -22.20
C GLN A 426 8.36 7.86 -21.77
N PHE A 427 7.46 8.63 -22.41
CA PHE A 427 6.04 8.61 -22.07
C PHE A 427 5.37 7.27 -22.41
N ALA A 428 5.68 6.72 -23.58
CA ALA A 428 5.18 5.41 -23.99
C ALA A 428 5.67 4.29 -23.05
N VAL A 429 6.91 4.38 -22.53
CA VAL A 429 7.43 3.46 -21.52
C VAL A 429 6.57 3.50 -20.25
N ILE A 430 6.24 4.68 -19.75
CA ILE A 430 5.42 4.82 -18.53
C ILE A 430 4.05 4.17 -18.74
N ILE A 431 3.39 4.44 -19.87
CA ILE A 431 2.07 3.87 -20.15
C ILE A 431 2.16 2.34 -20.23
N ILE A 432 3.10 1.80 -21.00
CA ILE A 432 3.24 0.35 -21.18
C ILE A 432 3.60 -0.33 -19.86
N SER A 433 4.55 0.22 -19.10
CA SER A 433 4.94 -0.37 -17.82
C SER A 433 3.81 -0.29 -16.79
N ALA A 434 3.06 0.80 -16.74
CA ALA A 434 1.88 0.92 -15.87
C ALA A 434 0.78 -0.07 -16.28
N SER A 435 0.56 -0.27 -17.59
CA SER A 435 -0.41 -1.26 -18.10
C SER A 435 -0.01 -2.70 -17.75
N ILE A 436 1.27 -3.02 -17.73
CA ILE A 436 1.76 -4.37 -17.41
C ILE A 436 1.80 -4.61 -15.90
N PHE A 437 2.37 -3.69 -15.13
CA PHE A 437 2.68 -3.93 -13.72
C PHE A 437 1.64 -3.38 -12.75
N VAL A 438 0.95 -2.29 -13.08
CA VAL A 438 0.04 -1.59 -12.15
C VAL A 438 -1.41 -1.89 -12.46
N LEU A 439 -1.81 -1.85 -13.73
CA LEU A 439 -3.22 -1.99 -14.11
C LEU A 439 -3.86 -3.31 -13.65
N PRO A 440 -3.24 -4.50 -13.78
CA PRO A 440 -3.85 -5.74 -13.31
C PRO A 440 -4.11 -5.74 -11.80
N GLY A 441 -3.18 -5.19 -11.00
CA GLY A 441 -3.35 -5.06 -9.56
C GLY A 441 -4.43 -4.06 -9.17
N ALA A 442 -4.48 -2.91 -9.84
CA ALA A 442 -5.52 -1.91 -9.61
C ALA A 442 -6.92 -2.43 -9.97
N LEU A 443 -7.05 -3.18 -11.06
CA LEU A 443 -8.31 -3.81 -11.45
C LEU A 443 -8.71 -4.95 -10.51
N SER A 444 -7.74 -5.72 -10.02
CA SER A 444 -7.98 -6.74 -9.00
C SER A 444 -8.51 -6.13 -7.70
N SER A 445 -7.92 -5.03 -7.24
CA SER A 445 -8.40 -4.31 -6.06
C SER A 445 -9.77 -3.64 -6.26
N ALA A 446 -10.14 -3.37 -7.52
CA ALA A 446 -11.46 -2.86 -7.89
C ALA A 446 -12.55 -3.96 -8.03
N GLY A 447 -12.21 -5.24 -7.73
CA GLY A 447 -13.17 -6.35 -7.69
C GLY A 447 -13.10 -7.36 -8.84
N ILE A 448 -12.16 -7.20 -9.79
CA ILE A 448 -11.97 -8.18 -10.88
C ILE A 448 -10.99 -9.27 -10.41
N SER A 449 -11.50 -10.24 -9.64
CA SER A 449 -10.71 -11.29 -8.98
C SER A 449 -9.90 -12.17 -9.97
N ALA A 450 -10.34 -12.31 -11.22
CA ALA A 450 -9.61 -13.08 -12.24
C ALA A 450 -8.20 -12.52 -12.54
N LEU A 451 -7.96 -11.24 -12.26
CA LEU A 451 -6.65 -10.60 -12.49
C LEU A 451 -5.72 -10.66 -11.28
N SER A 452 -6.20 -11.11 -10.11
CA SER A 452 -5.38 -11.22 -8.91
C SER A 452 -4.17 -12.11 -9.10
N SER A 453 -4.34 -13.26 -9.75
CA SER A 453 -3.27 -14.24 -10.01
C SER A 453 -2.18 -13.75 -10.97
N ILE A 454 -2.47 -12.72 -11.79
CA ILE A 454 -1.54 -12.16 -12.78
C ILE A 454 -0.99 -10.82 -12.29
N SER A 455 -1.55 -10.25 -11.23
CA SER A 455 -1.13 -8.95 -10.74
C SER A 455 0.29 -8.99 -10.17
N ALA A 456 1.12 -8.01 -10.54
CA ALA A 456 2.47 -7.90 -10.02
C ALA A 456 2.49 -7.70 -8.50
N SER A 457 1.48 -7.05 -7.93
CA SER A 457 1.35 -6.87 -6.48
C SER A 457 1.15 -8.19 -5.73
N HIS A 458 0.46 -9.15 -6.33
CA HIS A 458 0.31 -10.48 -5.77
C HIS A 458 1.56 -11.34 -6.01
N LEU A 459 2.13 -11.27 -7.22
CA LEU A 459 3.30 -12.06 -7.59
C LEU A 459 4.57 -11.66 -6.83
N PHE A 460 4.71 -10.40 -6.42
CA PHE A 460 5.90 -9.90 -5.73
C PHE A 460 5.82 -10.09 -4.22
N ASN A 461 4.70 -10.56 -3.70
CA ASN A 461 4.55 -10.92 -2.31
C ASN A 461 4.97 -12.37 -2.08
N PHE A 462 6.05 -12.58 -1.33
CA PHE A 462 6.57 -13.91 -1.01
C PHE A 462 5.54 -14.79 -0.28
N ASN A 463 4.73 -14.19 0.57
CA ASN A 463 3.73 -14.91 1.35
C ASN A 463 2.64 -15.54 0.46
N SER A 464 2.32 -14.91 -0.67
CA SER A 464 1.37 -15.47 -1.65
C SER A 464 1.91 -16.75 -2.31
N VAL A 465 3.22 -16.91 -2.37
CA VAL A 465 3.89 -18.06 -2.97
C VAL A 465 4.03 -19.21 -1.98
N VAL A 466 4.27 -18.88 -0.69
CA VAL A 466 4.61 -19.87 0.35
C VAL A 466 3.40 -20.37 1.10
N ILE A 467 2.41 -19.49 1.37
CA ILE A 467 1.29 -19.81 2.29
C ILE A 467 0.17 -20.57 1.58
N GLN A 468 -0.10 -20.27 0.30
CA GLN A 468 -1.33 -20.77 -0.34
C GLN A 468 -1.34 -22.23 -0.78
N ASP A 469 -0.25 -22.98 -0.86
CA ASP A 469 -0.29 -24.42 -1.21
C ASP A 469 1.10 -25.12 -1.08
N GLY A 470 1.89 -24.75 -0.12
CA GLY A 470 3.28 -25.19 -0.12
C GLY A 470 3.90 -24.85 -1.48
N MET A 471 4.92 -24.11 -1.59
CA MET A 471 5.65 -23.66 -2.80
C MET A 471 4.83 -23.81 -4.11
N ASN A 472 3.96 -22.86 -4.42
CA ASN A 472 3.15 -22.92 -5.64
C ASN A 472 4.09 -22.83 -6.87
N ILE A 473 4.45 -23.99 -7.42
CA ILE A 473 5.41 -24.15 -8.52
C ILE A 473 5.02 -23.30 -9.74
N LYS A 474 3.71 -23.04 -9.94
CA LYS A 474 3.24 -22.19 -11.06
C LYS A 474 3.64 -20.73 -10.86
N ASN A 475 3.52 -20.20 -9.65
CA ASN A 475 3.93 -18.83 -9.34
C ASN A 475 5.44 -18.71 -9.41
N PHE A 476 6.19 -19.66 -8.86
CA PHE A 476 7.64 -19.69 -8.97
C PHE A 476 8.14 -19.77 -10.43
N ALA A 477 7.51 -20.59 -11.26
CA ALA A 477 7.82 -20.67 -12.68
C ALA A 477 7.55 -19.35 -13.41
N LEU A 478 6.45 -18.66 -13.09
CA LEU A 478 6.13 -17.35 -13.68
C LEU A 478 7.20 -16.31 -13.31
N HIS A 479 7.71 -16.35 -12.08
CA HIS A 479 8.77 -15.46 -11.63
C HIS A 479 10.09 -15.72 -12.37
N ILE A 480 10.46 -16.98 -12.56
CA ILE A 480 11.63 -17.34 -13.37
C ILE A 480 11.47 -16.85 -14.82
N VAL A 481 10.28 -16.99 -15.39
CA VAL A 481 9.97 -16.49 -16.74
C VAL A 481 10.09 -14.97 -16.81
N LEU A 482 9.60 -14.23 -15.82
CA LEU A 482 9.75 -12.77 -15.76
C LEU A 482 11.21 -12.35 -15.62
N ALA A 483 11.99 -13.03 -14.78
CA ALA A 483 13.42 -12.76 -14.64
C ALA A 483 14.19 -13.09 -15.92
N ALA A 484 13.88 -14.23 -16.57
CA ALA A 484 14.47 -14.61 -17.83
C ALA A 484 14.09 -13.66 -18.97
N ALA A 485 12.84 -13.22 -19.03
CA ALA A 485 12.38 -12.21 -19.99
C ALA A 485 13.08 -10.86 -19.79
N ALA A 486 13.32 -10.45 -18.54
CA ALA A 486 14.11 -9.27 -18.24
C ALA A 486 15.53 -9.38 -18.77
N VAL A 487 16.21 -10.49 -18.52
CA VAL A 487 17.59 -10.74 -18.99
C VAL A 487 17.63 -10.80 -20.53
N LEU A 488 16.65 -11.43 -21.15
CA LEU A 488 16.60 -11.58 -22.61
C LEU A 488 16.30 -10.25 -23.31
N LEU A 489 15.36 -9.48 -22.81
CA LEU A 489 15.10 -8.13 -23.30
C LEU A 489 16.32 -7.22 -23.12
N LEU A 490 17.02 -7.42 -22.04
CA LEU A 490 18.26 -6.72 -21.79
C LEU A 490 19.38 -7.12 -22.76
N TYR A 491 19.49 -8.33 -23.15
CA TYR A 491 20.48 -8.81 -24.15
C TYR A 491 20.17 -8.27 -25.55
N LEU A 492 18.87 -8.13 -25.89
CA LEU A 492 18.42 -7.64 -27.21
C LEU A 492 18.47 -6.11 -27.34
N SER A 493 18.48 -5.34 -26.23
CA SER A 493 18.56 -3.87 -26.22
C SER A 493 20.00 -3.37 -26.34
#